data_9fc6e6b9b404b4b8dbf21b9b022c8827
#
_entry.id   9fc6e6b9b404b4b8dbf21b9b022c8827
#
_cell.length_a   1.000
_cell.length_b   1.000
_cell.length_c   1.000
_cell.angle_alpha   90.00
_cell.angle_beta   90.00
_cell.angle_gamma   90.00
#
_symmetry.space_group_name_H-M   'P 1'
#
loop_
_entity.id
_entity.type
_entity.pdbx_description
1 polymer ?
#
loop_
_entity_poly.entity_id
_entity_poly.type
_entity_poly.pdbx_seq_one_letter_code
_entity_poly.pdbx_strand_id
1 'polypeptide(L)'
;MRGARFMMEYAKAEQRLRAQKILSTIVVFGSARIREDGNEWEAKTYAAAREFGRIASQRGGALAATDGWRSNVIVTGGGPGVMEAANRGAQEAGAVTIGLNIALPHEQAPNPYITPDLCLQFHYFAMRKMHFAMRARGLVIFPGGFGTMDEFFELLTLNQTGKAPKLPVVLYDSAFWNKIVNFEALADAGMIARSDLDRFAMADDPEQAWTLLVEHGLSTDEHAENGADIAVLSGWDASDVY
;
A
#
# COMPACT_ATOMS: atom_id res chain seq x y z
N MET A 1 29.14 0.44 10.54
CA MET A 1 27.99 1.13 11.19
C MET A 1 26.70 1.17 10.35
N ARG A 2 26.75 1.02 9.00
CA ARG A 2 25.53 1.06 8.14
C ARG A 2 24.56 -0.09 8.43
N GLY A 3 25.07 -1.33 8.59
CA GLY A 3 24.23 -2.49 8.94
C GLY A 3 23.46 -2.33 10.25
N ALA A 4 24.06 -1.76 11.28
CA ALA A 4 23.39 -1.48 12.54
C ALA A 4 22.23 -0.48 12.36
N ARG A 5 22.37 0.52 11.48
CA ARG A 5 21.29 1.47 11.17
C ARG A 5 20.12 0.79 10.46
N PHE A 6 20.38 -0.10 9.51
CA PHE A 6 19.33 -0.90 8.85
C PHE A 6 18.53 -1.71 9.87
N MET A 7 19.26 -2.41 10.76
CA MET A 7 18.62 -3.20 11.81
C MET A 7 17.78 -2.34 12.76
N MET A 8 18.26 -1.15 13.11
CA MET A 8 17.51 -0.21 13.98
C MET A 8 16.26 0.34 13.29
N GLU A 9 16.33 0.71 12.00
CA GLU A 9 15.15 1.18 11.24
C GLU A 9 14.12 0.07 11.10
N TYR A 10 14.55 -1.15 10.77
CA TYR A 10 13.67 -2.31 10.73
C TYR A 10 12.98 -2.54 12.07
N ALA A 11 13.77 -2.68 13.14
CA ALA A 11 13.24 -3.01 14.47
C ALA A 11 12.29 -1.94 15.01
N LYS A 12 12.59 -0.66 14.78
CA LYS A 12 11.73 0.46 15.20
C LYS A 12 10.36 0.41 14.55
N ALA A 13 10.32 0.22 13.23
CA ALA A 13 9.05 0.15 12.50
C ALA A 13 8.25 -1.09 12.91
N GLU A 14 8.91 -2.25 12.97
CA GLU A 14 8.30 -3.51 13.39
C GLU A 14 7.69 -3.42 14.80
N GLN A 15 8.43 -2.87 15.76
CA GLN A 15 7.98 -2.69 17.12
C GLN A 15 6.73 -1.79 17.20
N ARG A 16 6.70 -0.68 16.45
CA ARG A 16 5.57 0.24 16.42
C ARG A 16 4.32 -0.40 15.81
N LEU A 17 4.48 -1.08 14.68
CA LEU A 17 3.38 -1.77 14.02
C LEU A 17 2.78 -2.87 14.91
N ARG A 18 3.64 -3.66 15.59
CA ARG A 18 3.18 -4.68 16.56
C ARG A 18 2.51 -4.06 17.78
N ALA A 19 3.06 -2.98 18.35
CA ALA A 19 2.47 -2.30 19.50
C ALA A 19 1.06 -1.78 19.21
N GLN A 20 0.81 -1.33 17.97
CA GLN A 20 -0.49 -0.89 17.47
C GLN A 20 -1.34 -2.05 16.93
N LYS A 21 -0.87 -3.30 17.09
CA LYS A 21 -1.56 -4.51 16.66
C LYS A 21 -1.96 -4.50 15.17
N ILE A 22 -1.05 -4.06 14.31
CA ILE A 22 -1.25 -4.07 12.86
C ILE A 22 -0.90 -5.44 12.30
N LEU A 23 -1.90 -6.18 11.86
CA LEU A 23 -1.74 -7.50 11.26
C LEU A 23 -1.40 -7.37 9.76
N SER A 24 -2.23 -6.66 9.02
CA SER A 24 -2.07 -6.50 7.58
C SER A 24 -2.43 -5.09 7.12
N THR A 25 -2.03 -4.76 5.89
CA THR A 25 -2.22 -3.43 5.32
C THR A 25 -2.75 -3.49 3.89
N ILE A 26 -3.51 -2.46 3.50
CA ILE A 26 -3.74 -2.10 2.10
C ILE A 26 -2.83 -0.92 1.78
N VAL A 27 -1.96 -1.12 0.79
CA VAL A 27 -1.02 -0.08 0.35
C VAL A 27 -1.71 0.80 -0.68
N VAL A 28 -1.68 2.12 -0.46
CA VAL A 28 -2.18 3.11 -1.42
C VAL A 28 -1.03 3.99 -1.88
N PHE A 29 -0.73 3.92 -3.17
CA PHE A 29 0.24 4.78 -3.84
C PHE A 29 -0.43 5.73 -4.82
N GLY A 30 0.21 6.86 -5.06
CA GLY A 30 -0.23 7.86 -6.00
C GLY A 30 0.57 9.15 -5.88
N SER A 31 0.24 10.12 -6.72
CA SER A 31 0.98 11.37 -6.80
C SER A 31 0.80 12.24 -5.55
N ALA A 32 1.91 12.76 -5.05
CA ALA A 32 1.94 13.84 -4.06
C ALA A 32 1.49 15.21 -4.62
N ARG A 33 1.31 15.31 -5.96
CA ARG A 33 0.96 16.56 -6.64
C ARG A 33 -0.54 16.71 -6.90
N ILE A 34 -1.33 15.66 -6.71
CA ILE A 34 -2.80 15.71 -6.80
C ILE A 34 -3.33 16.56 -5.65
N ARG A 35 -4.15 17.55 -5.97
CA ARG A 35 -4.65 18.53 -5.00
C ARG A 35 -6.17 18.50 -4.93
N GLU A 36 -6.71 18.64 -3.71
CA GLU A 36 -8.16 18.72 -3.48
C GLU A 36 -8.75 19.97 -4.16
N ASP A 37 -7.99 21.09 -4.16
CA ASP A 37 -8.33 22.35 -4.78
C ASP A 37 -7.74 22.53 -6.19
N GLY A 38 -7.27 21.45 -6.81
CA GLY A 38 -6.68 21.44 -8.14
C GLY A 38 -7.70 21.53 -9.27
N ASN A 39 -7.30 21.14 -10.48
CA ASN A 39 -8.25 21.02 -11.58
C ASN A 39 -9.29 19.89 -11.32
N GLU A 40 -10.33 19.81 -12.15
CA GLU A 40 -11.43 18.86 -11.99
C GLU A 40 -10.95 17.40 -11.88
N TRP A 41 -9.97 17.00 -12.68
CA TRP A 41 -9.40 15.63 -12.63
C TRP A 41 -8.63 15.39 -11.33
N GLU A 42 -7.84 16.37 -10.87
CA GLU A 42 -7.12 16.27 -9.60
C GLU A 42 -8.09 16.18 -8.42
N ALA A 43 -9.08 17.07 -8.36
CA ALA A 43 -10.09 17.08 -7.32
C ALA A 43 -10.88 15.77 -7.27
N LYS A 44 -11.27 15.22 -8.44
CA LYS A 44 -11.94 13.92 -8.56
C LYS A 44 -11.03 12.78 -8.09
N THR A 45 -9.75 12.78 -8.46
CA THR A 45 -8.79 11.76 -8.06
C THR A 45 -8.53 11.80 -6.55
N TYR A 46 -8.40 13.00 -5.97
CA TYR A 46 -8.24 13.18 -4.52
C TYR A 46 -9.48 12.65 -3.76
N ALA A 47 -10.68 13.04 -4.20
CA ALA A 47 -11.92 12.59 -3.60
C ALA A 47 -12.08 11.07 -3.67
N ALA A 48 -11.69 10.46 -4.80
CA ALA A 48 -11.73 9.01 -4.98
C ALA A 48 -10.75 8.28 -4.05
N ALA A 49 -9.54 8.78 -3.88
CA ALA A 49 -8.56 8.20 -2.96
C ALA A 49 -9.02 8.29 -1.50
N ARG A 50 -9.64 9.43 -1.12
CA ARG A 50 -10.24 9.61 0.20
C ARG A 50 -11.40 8.64 0.43
N GLU A 51 -12.29 8.53 -0.53
CA GLU A 51 -13.43 7.61 -0.45
C GLU A 51 -12.98 6.15 -0.40
N PHE A 52 -11.98 5.75 -1.20
CA PHE A 52 -11.40 4.41 -1.13
C PHE A 52 -10.83 4.13 0.28
N GLY A 53 -10.06 5.07 0.86
CA GLY A 53 -9.53 4.94 2.22
C GLY A 53 -10.62 4.73 3.26
N ARG A 54 -11.76 5.43 3.11
CA ARG A 54 -12.94 5.29 3.97
C ARG A 54 -13.59 3.91 3.83
N ILE A 55 -13.89 3.48 2.59
CA ILE A 55 -14.52 2.18 2.29
C ILE A 55 -13.67 1.02 2.81
N ALA A 56 -12.38 1.02 2.46
CA ALA A 56 -11.44 -0.03 2.86
C ALA A 56 -11.31 -0.13 4.38
N SER A 57 -11.27 1.00 5.09
CA SER A 57 -11.19 1.02 6.55
C SER A 57 -12.47 0.51 7.23
N GLN A 58 -13.63 0.81 6.66
CA GLN A 58 -14.91 0.36 7.22
C GLN A 58 -15.17 -1.13 7.00
N ARG A 59 -14.66 -1.71 5.91
CA ARG A 59 -14.99 -3.07 5.49
C ARG A 59 -13.86 -4.08 5.65
N GLY A 60 -12.62 -3.59 5.80
CA GLY A 60 -11.42 -4.42 5.77
C GLY A 60 -10.94 -4.92 7.14
N GLY A 61 -11.60 -4.56 8.25
CA GLY A 61 -11.16 -4.95 9.59
C GLY A 61 -10.15 -3.99 10.24
N ALA A 62 -10.01 -2.75 9.72
CA ALA A 62 -9.09 -1.76 10.29
C ALA A 62 -9.62 -1.08 11.56
N LEU A 63 -10.94 -1.12 11.81
CA LEU A 63 -11.58 -0.42 12.93
C LEU A 63 -11.29 -1.08 14.28
N ALA A 64 -11.47 -2.37 14.39
CA ALA A 64 -11.00 -3.19 15.53
C ALA A 64 -11.24 -4.67 15.25
N ALA A 65 -10.29 -5.52 15.54
CA ALA A 65 -10.49 -6.96 15.57
C ALA A 65 -10.94 -7.42 16.98
N THR A 66 -11.54 -8.61 17.06
CA THR A 66 -12.07 -9.20 18.28
C THR A 66 -11.00 -9.37 19.38
N ASP A 67 -9.73 -9.57 19.01
CA ASP A 67 -8.57 -9.68 19.89
C ASP A 67 -7.71 -8.39 19.93
N GLY A 68 -8.20 -7.32 19.30
CA GLY A 68 -7.55 -6.02 19.17
C GLY A 68 -6.56 -5.90 18.03
N TRP A 69 -6.34 -6.93 17.20
CA TRP A 69 -5.55 -6.83 15.98
C TRP A 69 -6.36 -6.14 14.87
N ARG A 70 -5.67 -5.45 13.97
CA ARG A 70 -6.26 -4.70 12.85
C ARG A 70 -5.77 -5.25 11.53
N SER A 71 -6.70 -5.61 10.67
CA SER A 71 -6.44 -6.08 9.31
C SER A 71 -6.66 -4.97 8.29
N ASN A 72 -5.94 -5.05 7.18
CA ASN A 72 -6.17 -4.18 6.02
C ASN A 72 -6.11 -2.67 6.32
N VAL A 73 -5.24 -2.29 7.27
CA VAL A 73 -5.04 -0.89 7.64
C VAL A 73 -4.43 -0.12 6.47
N ILE A 74 -4.96 1.05 6.15
CA ILE A 74 -4.42 1.91 5.09
C ILE A 74 -3.00 2.34 5.42
N VAL A 75 -2.08 2.05 4.51
CA VAL A 75 -0.69 2.51 4.56
C VAL A 75 -0.33 3.27 3.29
N THR A 76 0.34 4.40 3.47
CA THR A 76 0.82 5.26 2.38
C THR A 76 2.26 5.69 2.62
N GLY A 77 2.85 6.38 1.64
CA GLY A 77 4.15 7.06 1.83
C GLY A 77 4.11 8.27 2.77
N GLY A 78 2.94 8.62 3.31
CA GLY A 78 2.77 9.67 4.32
C GLY A 78 2.87 11.11 3.81
N GLY A 79 3.06 11.33 2.50
CA GLY A 79 3.11 12.66 1.88
C GLY A 79 1.74 13.26 1.59
N PRO A 80 1.68 14.40 0.89
CA PRO A 80 0.44 15.04 0.45
C PRO A 80 -0.22 14.30 -0.73
N GLY A 81 -1.28 14.86 -1.25
CA GLY A 81 -1.99 14.40 -2.44
C GLY A 81 -2.77 13.13 -2.22
N VAL A 82 -2.61 12.15 -3.10
CA VAL A 82 -3.30 10.85 -3.00
C VAL A 82 -3.03 10.17 -1.65
N MET A 83 -1.80 10.24 -1.15
CA MET A 83 -1.42 9.64 0.12
C MET A 83 -2.18 10.28 1.29
N GLU A 84 -2.25 11.61 1.30
CA GLU A 84 -3.04 12.37 2.27
C GLU A 84 -4.52 12.02 2.18
N ALA A 85 -5.08 12.00 0.96
CA ALA A 85 -6.47 11.69 0.73
C ALA A 85 -6.85 10.32 1.30
N ALA A 86 -6.06 9.28 1.02
CA ALA A 86 -6.31 7.94 1.53
C ALA A 86 -6.20 7.84 3.06
N ASN A 87 -5.17 8.48 3.66
CA ASN A 87 -5.04 8.55 5.12
C ASN A 87 -6.23 9.29 5.75
N ARG A 88 -6.66 10.40 5.14
CA ARG A 88 -7.82 11.17 5.60
C ARG A 88 -9.10 10.35 5.60
N GLY A 89 -9.38 9.64 4.50
CA GLY A 89 -10.56 8.77 4.42
C GLY A 89 -10.57 7.68 5.51
N ALA A 90 -9.42 7.07 5.77
CA ALA A 90 -9.27 6.08 6.84
C ALA A 90 -9.50 6.70 8.23
N GLN A 91 -8.92 7.86 8.51
CA GLN A 91 -9.12 8.58 9.78
C GLN A 91 -10.59 8.98 9.97
N GLU A 92 -11.26 9.49 8.93
CA GLU A 92 -12.68 9.87 8.96
C GLU A 92 -13.60 8.66 9.19
N ALA A 93 -13.17 7.45 8.80
CA ALA A 93 -13.85 6.21 9.15
C ALA A 93 -13.62 5.79 10.62
N GLY A 94 -12.75 6.46 11.36
CA GLY A 94 -12.38 6.12 12.72
C GLY A 94 -11.26 5.08 12.84
N ALA A 95 -10.60 4.73 11.73
CA ALA A 95 -9.50 3.77 11.71
C ALA A 95 -8.16 4.44 12.00
N VAL A 96 -7.21 3.65 12.52
CA VAL A 96 -5.79 4.03 12.50
C VAL A 96 -5.27 3.99 11.07
N THR A 97 -4.25 4.80 10.78
CA THR A 97 -3.67 4.90 9.42
C THR A 97 -2.17 5.13 9.51
N ILE A 98 -1.43 4.58 8.54
CA ILE A 98 0.01 4.47 8.58
C ILE A 98 0.64 5.35 7.51
N GLY A 99 1.71 6.06 7.88
CA GLY A 99 2.59 6.76 6.96
C GLY A 99 4.02 6.25 7.05
N LEU A 100 4.55 5.67 5.98
CA LEU A 100 5.94 5.27 5.88
C LEU A 100 6.72 6.36 5.13
N ASN A 101 7.15 7.37 5.86
CA ASN A 101 7.83 8.54 5.32
C ASN A 101 9.31 8.24 5.00
N ILE A 102 9.86 8.96 4.04
CA ILE A 102 11.29 8.94 3.73
C ILE A 102 11.87 10.35 3.93
N ALA A 103 13.03 10.43 4.56
CA ALA A 103 13.76 11.68 4.67
C ALA A 103 14.32 12.08 3.30
N LEU A 104 13.85 13.19 2.76
CA LEU A 104 14.29 13.76 1.48
C LEU A 104 14.97 15.11 1.72
N PRO A 105 15.91 15.54 0.83
CA PRO A 105 16.57 16.84 0.95
C PRO A 105 15.63 18.04 0.98
N HIS A 106 14.46 17.91 0.36
CA HIS A 106 13.37 18.88 0.41
C HIS A 106 12.19 18.23 1.13
N GLU A 107 12.27 18.24 2.46
CA GLU A 107 11.38 17.51 3.33
C GLU A 107 9.95 18.07 3.26
N GLN A 108 9.01 17.26 2.78
CA GLN A 108 7.59 17.51 2.98
C GLN A 108 7.22 16.97 4.35
N ALA A 109 6.54 17.79 5.16
CA ALA A 109 5.98 17.32 6.42
C ALA A 109 5.02 16.14 6.16
N PRO A 110 4.97 15.15 7.05
CA PRO A 110 3.94 14.13 7.00
C PRO A 110 2.54 14.74 6.96
N ASN A 111 1.62 14.12 6.23
CA ASN A 111 0.25 14.62 6.22
C ASN A 111 -0.40 14.46 7.62
N PRO A 112 -1.35 15.36 7.99
CA PRO A 112 -1.88 15.44 9.35
C PRO A 112 -2.82 14.29 9.73
N TYR A 113 -3.19 13.43 8.79
CA TYR A 113 -4.18 12.36 9.00
C TYR A 113 -3.56 11.03 9.43
N ILE A 114 -2.23 10.93 9.47
CA ILE A 114 -1.53 9.74 9.95
C ILE A 114 -1.66 9.64 11.46
N THR A 115 -1.95 8.43 11.96
CA THR A 115 -1.92 8.17 13.40
C THR A 115 -0.53 8.47 13.96
N PRO A 116 -0.37 9.30 14.99
CA PRO A 116 0.94 9.80 15.44
C PRO A 116 1.99 8.72 15.68
N ASP A 117 1.61 7.60 16.34
CA ASP A 117 2.50 6.47 16.61
C ASP A 117 2.83 5.63 15.37
N LEU A 118 2.08 5.79 14.29
CA LEU A 118 2.23 5.10 13.02
C LEU A 118 2.81 6.01 11.92
N CYS A 119 3.29 7.20 12.28
CA CYS A 119 4.10 8.06 11.43
C CYS A 119 5.56 7.62 11.53
N LEU A 120 6.01 6.78 10.58
CA LEU A 120 7.32 6.14 10.60
C LEU A 120 8.25 6.82 9.61
N GLN A 121 9.37 7.35 10.10
CA GLN A 121 10.39 8.02 9.30
C GLN A 121 11.53 7.05 8.97
N PHE A 122 11.80 6.85 7.68
CA PHE A 122 12.91 6.06 7.17
C PHE A 122 14.00 6.95 6.58
N HIS A 123 15.22 6.52 6.72
CA HIS A 123 16.38 7.11 6.06
C HIS A 123 16.76 6.33 4.78
N TYR A 124 16.48 5.01 4.76
CA TYR A 124 16.83 4.14 3.65
C TYR A 124 15.59 3.66 2.89
N PHE A 125 15.57 3.88 1.58
CA PHE A 125 14.50 3.40 0.70
C PHE A 125 14.27 1.89 0.84
N ALA A 126 15.33 1.09 0.87
CA ALA A 126 15.23 -0.36 0.99
C ALA A 126 14.42 -0.80 2.22
N MET A 127 14.65 -0.18 3.38
CA MET A 127 13.91 -0.50 4.60
C MET A 127 12.45 -0.11 4.51
N ARG A 128 12.17 1.07 3.93
CA ARG A 128 10.79 1.52 3.71
C ARG A 128 10.04 0.58 2.77
N LYS A 129 10.62 0.24 1.62
CA LYS A 129 10.05 -0.66 0.63
C LYS A 129 9.74 -2.04 1.20
N MET A 130 10.66 -2.59 1.99
CA MET A 130 10.44 -3.85 2.68
C MET A 130 9.23 -3.80 3.62
N HIS A 131 9.05 -2.71 4.38
CA HIS A 131 7.89 -2.57 5.26
C HIS A 131 6.56 -2.38 4.52
N PHE A 132 6.56 -1.82 3.29
CA PHE A 132 5.38 -1.87 2.44
C PHE A 132 5.01 -3.30 2.06
N ALA A 133 5.99 -4.08 1.60
CA ALA A 133 5.75 -5.44 1.09
C ALA A 133 5.35 -6.44 2.18
N MET A 134 5.96 -6.37 3.36
CA MET A 134 5.83 -7.41 4.42
C MET A 134 4.40 -7.64 4.90
N ARG A 135 3.59 -6.59 5.01
CA ARG A 135 2.21 -6.67 5.53
C ARG A 135 1.14 -6.42 4.49
N ALA A 136 1.51 -6.15 3.25
CA ALA A 136 0.55 -5.89 2.18
C ALA A 136 -0.34 -7.11 1.94
N ARG A 137 -1.65 -6.86 1.90
CA ARG A 137 -2.67 -7.83 1.45
C ARG A 137 -3.47 -7.29 0.27
N GLY A 138 -3.33 -6.00 -0.04
CA GLY A 138 -3.93 -5.34 -1.20
C GLY A 138 -3.11 -4.12 -1.60
N LEU A 139 -3.16 -3.80 -2.87
CA LEU A 139 -2.45 -2.66 -3.44
C LEU A 139 -3.38 -1.88 -4.37
N VAL A 140 -3.53 -0.58 -4.13
CA VAL A 140 -4.27 0.32 -5.02
C VAL A 140 -3.36 1.45 -5.46
N ILE A 141 -3.22 1.60 -6.76
CA ILE A 141 -2.31 2.55 -7.39
C ILE A 141 -3.13 3.61 -8.12
N PHE A 142 -3.18 4.79 -7.58
CA PHE A 142 -3.72 5.98 -8.22
C PHE A 142 -2.73 6.61 -9.19
N PRO A 143 -3.17 7.51 -10.08
CA PRO A 143 -2.28 8.24 -10.97
C PRO A 143 -1.09 8.83 -10.24
N GLY A 144 0.13 8.61 -10.79
CA GLY A 144 1.34 9.09 -10.16
C GLY A 144 2.55 9.13 -11.09
N GLY A 145 3.65 9.66 -10.57
CA GLY A 145 4.91 9.79 -11.28
C GLY A 145 5.91 8.65 -10.98
N PHE A 146 7.20 8.95 -11.13
CA PHE A 146 8.28 7.96 -11.01
C PHE A 146 8.28 7.21 -9.68
N GLY A 147 8.05 7.90 -8.55
CA GLY A 147 8.01 7.22 -7.24
C GLY A 147 6.83 6.25 -7.11
N THR A 148 5.68 6.58 -7.71
CA THR A 148 4.52 5.68 -7.76
C THR A 148 4.80 4.47 -8.66
N MET A 149 5.44 4.71 -9.82
CA MET A 149 5.83 3.65 -10.76
C MET A 149 6.87 2.70 -10.16
N ASP A 150 7.87 3.23 -9.47
CA ASP A 150 8.93 2.47 -8.80
C ASP A 150 8.34 1.47 -7.79
N GLU A 151 7.46 1.94 -6.91
CA GLU A 151 6.82 1.07 -5.91
C GLU A 151 5.83 0.08 -6.55
N PHE A 152 5.10 0.50 -7.59
CA PHE A 152 4.17 -0.36 -8.33
C PHE A 152 4.91 -1.52 -8.99
N PHE A 153 5.91 -1.24 -9.81
CA PHE A 153 6.63 -2.27 -10.55
C PHE A 153 7.46 -3.17 -9.65
N GLU A 154 7.96 -2.67 -8.51
CA GLU A 154 8.62 -3.53 -7.53
C GLU A 154 7.65 -4.56 -6.94
N LEU A 155 6.50 -4.12 -6.42
CA LEU A 155 5.50 -5.03 -5.84
C LEU A 155 4.92 -5.99 -6.89
N LEU A 156 4.70 -5.50 -8.12
CA LEU A 156 4.28 -6.35 -9.23
C LEU A 156 5.32 -7.42 -9.57
N THR A 157 6.61 -7.06 -9.56
CA THR A 157 7.72 -7.99 -9.80
C THR A 157 7.85 -9.02 -8.68
N LEU A 158 7.71 -8.61 -7.42
CA LEU A 158 7.71 -9.53 -6.27
C LEU A 158 6.54 -10.53 -6.35
N ASN A 159 5.37 -10.07 -6.78
CA ASN A 159 4.19 -10.90 -7.02
C ASN A 159 4.45 -11.88 -8.20
N GLN A 160 5.00 -11.39 -9.32
CA GLN A 160 5.32 -12.19 -10.50
C GLN A 160 6.32 -13.31 -10.19
N THR A 161 7.36 -12.98 -9.43
CA THR A 161 8.45 -13.91 -9.12
C THR A 161 8.16 -14.83 -7.93
N GLY A 162 7.01 -14.68 -7.26
CA GLY A 162 6.64 -15.47 -6.08
C GLY A 162 7.47 -15.12 -4.84
N LYS A 163 8.15 -13.97 -4.82
CA LYS A 163 8.93 -13.47 -3.67
C LYS A 163 8.09 -12.70 -2.65
N ALA A 164 6.83 -12.41 -2.97
CA ALA A 164 5.81 -11.95 -2.04
C ALA A 164 4.56 -12.84 -2.20
N PRO A 165 3.69 -12.94 -1.16
CA PRO A 165 2.39 -13.58 -1.30
C PRO A 165 1.61 -12.98 -2.47
N LYS A 166 0.73 -13.79 -3.09
CA LYS A 166 -0.20 -13.25 -4.08
C LYS A 166 -1.02 -12.12 -3.45
N LEU A 167 -0.98 -10.97 -4.08
CA LEU A 167 -1.50 -9.72 -3.59
C LEU A 167 -2.39 -9.14 -4.69
N PRO A 168 -3.68 -8.90 -4.45
CA PRO A 168 -4.53 -8.21 -5.42
C PRO A 168 -4.02 -6.79 -5.64
N VAL A 169 -3.92 -6.43 -6.91
CA VAL A 169 -3.43 -5.13 -7.37
C VAL A 169 -4.51 -4.45 -8.22
N VAL A 170 -4.87 -3.23 -7.88
CA VAL A 170 -5.84 -2.42 -8.63
C VAL A 170 -5.18 -1.11 -9.06
N LEU A 171 -5.26 -0.83 -10.35
CA LEU A 171 -4.86 0.44 -10.96
C LEU A 171 -6.11 1.33 -11.09
N TYR A 172 -6.12 2.44 -10.36
CA TYR A 172 -7.24 3.39 -10.40
C TYR A 172 -7.06 4.40 -11.53
N ASP A 173 -8.12 4.72 -12.26
CA ASP A 173 -8.15 5.55 -13.49
C ASP A 173 -7.56 4.80 -14.70
N SER A 174 -8.40 3.95 -15.28
CA SER A 174 -8.05 3.14 -16.46
C SER A 174 -7.56 3.99 -17.64
N ALA A 175 -8.15 5.18 -17.83
CA ALA A 175 -7.75 6.10 -18.89
C ALA A 175 -6.33 6.62 -18.72
N PHE A 176 -5.94 6.95 -17.49
CA PHE A 176 -4.56 7.34 -17.16
C PHE A 176 -3.57 6.19 -17.43
N TRP A 177 -3.84 5.00 -16.87
CA TRP A 177 -2.90 3.88 -16.95
C TRP A 177 -2.71 3.38 -18.38
N ASN A 178 -3.79 3.22 -19.16
CA ASN A 178 -3.71 2.83 -20.57
C ASN A 178 -2.96 3.83 -21.45
N LYS A 179 -2.93 5.11 -21.05
CA LYS A 179 -2.18 6.14 -21.76
C LYS A 179 -0.69 6.14 -21.40
N ILE A 180 -0.34 5.82 -20.15
CA ILE A 180 1.03 5.96 -19.63
C ILE A 180 1.83 4.68 -19.79
N VAL A 181 1.21 3.50 -19.64
CA VAL A 181 1.89 2.20 -19.75
C VAL A 181 1.15 1.33 -20.75
N ASN A 182 1.84 0.92 -21.80
CA ASN A 182 1.31 -0.05 -22.74
C ASN A 182 1.70 -1.47 -22.31
N PHE A 183 0.90 -2.06 -21.41
CA PHE A 183 1.13 -3.40 -20.89
C PHE A 183 1.03 -4.49 -21.97
N GLU A 184 0.12 -4.33 -22.93
CA GLU A 184 -0.03 -5.24 -24.08
C GLU A 184 1.24 -5.28 -24.92
N ALA A 185 1.86 -4.12 -25.17
CA ALA A 185 3.12 -4.07 -25.92
C ALA A 185 4.27 -4.78 -25.21
N LEU A 186 4.29 -4.82 -23.86
CA LEU A 186 5.26 -5.61 -23.09
C LEU A 186 5.06 -7.11 -23.32
N ALA A 187 3.82 -7.56 -23.37
CA ALA A 187 3.49 -8.97 -23.64
C ALA A 187 3.79 -9.33 -25.10
N ASP A 188 3.45 -8.47 -26.06
CA ASP A 188 3.72 -8.67 -27.49
C ASP A 188 5.22 -8.72 -27.80
N ALA A 189 6.01 -7.92 -27.10
CA ALA A 189 7.47 -7.93 -27.20
C ALA A 189 8.12 -9.12 -26.44
N GLY A 190 7.34 -9.95 -25.73
CA GLY A 190 7.85 -11.09 -24.98
C GLY A 190 8.61 -10.69 -23.70
N MET A 191 8.44 -9.46 -23.21
CA MET A 191 9.08 -9.00 -21.96
C MET A 191 8.37 -9.50 -20.71
N ILE A 192 7.07 -9.80 -20.84
CA ILE A 192 6.23 -10.45 -19.82
C ILE A 192 5.40 -11.54 -20.50
N ALA A 193 4.90 -12.50 -19.72
CA ALA A 193 3.92 -13.46 -20.21
C ALA A 193 2.54 -12.79 -20.35
N ARG A 194 1.70 -13.26 -21.28
CA ARG A 194 0.32 -12.74 -21.39
C ARG A 194 -0.48 -12.92 -20.11
N SER A 195 -0.26 -14.02 -19.39
CA SER A 195 -0.86 -14.27 -18.07
C SER A 195 -0.43 -13.28 -16.99
N ASP A 196 0.65 -12.50 -17.19
CA ASP A 196 1.04 -11.46 -16.26
C ASP A 196 0.10 -10.25 -16.30
N LEU A 197 -0.67 -10.09 -17.39
CA LEU A 197 -1.71 -9.07 -17.52
C LEU A 197 -2.88 -9.30 -16.53
N ASP A 198 -3.07 -10.55 -16.07
CA ASP A 198 -4.11 -10.92 -15.09
C ASP A 198 -3.68 -10.64 -13.63
N ARG A 199 -2.46 -10.09 -13.41
CA ARG A 199 -1.94 -9.79 -12.06
C ARG A 199 -2.47 -8.49 -11.48
N PHE A 200 -3.13 -7.68 -12.29
CA PHE A 200 -3.76 -6.43 -11.85
C PHE A 200 -5.10 -6.24 -12.55
N ALA A 201 -5.97 -5.52 -11.89
CA ALA A 201 -7.24 -5.07 -12.46
C ALA A 201 -7.28 -3.54 -12.55
N MET A 202 -8.18 -2.99 -13.36
CA MET A 202 -8.39 -1.55 -13.47
C MET A 202 -9.74 -1.16 -12.92
N ALA A 203 -9.82 -0.03 -12.21
CA ALA A 203 -11.03 0.53 -11.62
C ALA A 203 -11.16 2.02 -11.92
N ASP A 204 -12.37 2.49 -12.07
CA ASP A 204 -12.69 3.89 -12.35
C ASP A 204 -13.54 4.54 -11.25
N ASP A 205 -13.92 3.77 -10.23
CA ASP A 205 -14.56 4.28 -9.02
C ASP A 205 -14.07 3.51 -7.77
N PRO A 206 -14.19 4.12 -6.55
CA PRO A 206 -13.68 3.54 -5.31
C PRO A 206 -14.36 2.23 -4.87
N GLU A 207 -15.67 2.08 -5.14
CA GLU A 207 -16.41 0.85 -4.83
C GLU A 207 -15.96 -0.30 -5.72
N GLN A 208 -15.76 -0.03 -7.01
CA GLN A 208 -15.20 -0.99 -7.95
C GLN A 208 -13.80 -1.41 -7.52
N ALA A 209 -12.93 -0.47 -7.10
CA ALA A 209 -11.59 -0.78 -6.62
C ALA A 209 -11.63 -1.72 -5.40
N TRP A 210 -12.53 -1.48 -4.46
CA TRP A 210 -12.73 -2.35 -3.30
C TRP A 210 -13.21 -3.74 -3.72
N THR A 211 -14.24 -3.80 -4.58
CA THR A 211 -14.81 -5.06 -5.08
C THR A 211 -13.75 -5.92 -5.75
N LEU A 212 -12.96 -5.33 -6.64
CA LEU A 212 -11.87 -6.02 -7.35
C LEU A 212 -10.79 -6.54 -6.39
N LEU A 213 -10.43 -5.81 -5.34
CA LEU A 213 -9.51 -6.34 -4.33
C LEU A 213 -10.05 -7.62 -3.69
N VAL A 214 -11.33 -7.62 -3.29
CA VAL A 214 -11.98 -8.77 -2.65
C VAL A 214 -12.10 -9.95 -3.62
N GLU A 215 -12.55 -9.72 -4.85
CA GLU A 215 -12.67 -10.75 -5.89
C GLU A 215 -11.34 -11.39 -6.25
N HIS A 216 -10.23 -10.65 -6.16
CA HIS A 216 -8.88 -11.14 -6.43
C HIS A 216 -8.15 -11.66 -5.19
N GLY A 217 -8.86 -11.82 -4.06
CA GLY A 217 -8.36 -12.57 -2.90
C GLY A 217 -7.98 -11.74 -1.68
N LEU A 218 -8.38 -10.46 -1.59
CA LEU A 218 -8.28 -9.74 -0.31
C LEU A 218 -9.21 -10.38 0.71
N SER A 219 -8.64 -10.95 1.77
CA SER A 219 -9.42 -11.45 2.90
C SER A 219 -9.95 -10.27 3.74
N THR A 220 -11.25 -10.29 4.01
CA THR A 220 -11.95 -9.36 4.89
C THR A 220 -12.38 -10.04 6.21
N ASP A 221 -12.06 -11.32 6.38
CA ASP A 221 -12.43 -12.07 7.57
C ASP A 221 -11.69 -11.54 8.80
N GLU A 222 -12.45 -11.22 9.84
CA GLU A 222 -11.95 -10.80 11.15
C GLU A 222 -11.15 -11.91 11.87
N HIS A 223 -11.24 -13.13 11.36
CA HIS A 223 -10.53 -14.31 11.82
C HIS A 223 -9.33 -14.63 10.90
N ALA A 224 -8.40 -13.69 10.74
CA ALA A 224 -7.06 -14.09 10.31
C ALA A 224 -6.54 -15.04 11.40
N GLU A 225 -6.42 -16.30 11.03
CA GLU A 225 -5.98 -17.39 11.91
C GLU A 225 -4.79 -16.95 12.76
N ASN A 226 -5.00 -17.01 14.07
CA ASN A 226 -4.03 -17.00 15.18
C ASN A 226 -2.56 -16.68 14.81
N GLY A 227 -1.92 -15.83 15.59
CA GLY A 227 -0.50 -15.44 15.65
C GLY A 227 0.60 -16.30 14.99
N ALA A 228 0.29 -17.48 14.48
CA ALA A 228 1.14 -18.28 13.60
C ALA A 228 1.42 -17.59 12.26
N ASP A 229 0.45 -16.82 11.71
CA ASP A 229 0.66 -16.05 10.47
C ASP A 229 1.59 -14.85 10.64
N ILE A 230 1.72 -14.33 11.87
CA ILE A 230 2.72 -13.29 12.16
C ILE A 230 4.14 -13.88 12.07
N ALA A 231 4.32 -15.14 12.42
CA ALA A 231 5.58 -15.86 12.24
C ALA A 231 5.86 -16.12 10.74
N VAL A 232 4.84 -16.43 9.94
CA VAL A 232 4.95 -16.61 8.48
C VAL A 232 5.17 -15.28 7.78
N LEU A 233 4.61 -14.17 8.27
CA LEU A 233 4.88 -12.82 7.75
C LEU A 233 6.28 -12.29 8.15
N SER A 234 6.84 -12.80 9.25
CA SER A 234 8.26 -12.63 9.59
C SER A 234 9.15 -13.68 8.91
N GLY A 235 8.54 -14.67 8.30
CA GLY A 235 9.19 -15.81 7.69
C GLY A 235 9.81 -15.56 6.33
N TRP A 236 10.78 -14.68 6.31
CA TRP A 236 12.01 -15.02 5.63
C TRP A 236 12.65 -16.10 6.52
N ASP A 237 12.30 -17.35 6.27
CA ASP A 237 13.06 -18.46 6.82
C ASP A 237 14.49 -18.30 6.31
N ALA A 238 15.45 -18.27 7.23
CA ALA A 238 16.86 -18.16 6.88
C ALA A 238 17.34 -19.35 6.01
N SER A 239 16.51 -20.38 5.83
CA SER A 239 16.73 -21.50 4.91
C SER A 239 16.49 -21.14 3.43
N ASP A 240 15.78 -20.05 3.12
CA ASP A 240 15.50 -19.61 1.74
C ASP A 240 16.59 -18.69 1.13
N VAL A 241 17.70 -18.46 1.85
CA VAL A 241 18.77 -17.53 1.45
C VAL A 241 20.00 -18.23 0.85
N TYR A 242 19.94 -19.52 0.55
CA TYR A 242 21.02 -20.23 -0.15
C TYR A 242 20.55 -20.97 -1.37
#